data_c2f3d6060417171fbd689d57c475d0f8
#
_entry.id   c2f3d6060417171fbd689d57c475d0f8
#
_cell.length_a   1.000
_cell.length_b   1.000
_cell.length_c   1.000
_cell.angle_alpha   90.00
_cell.angle_beta   90.00
_cell.angle_gamma   90.00
#
_symmetry.space_group_name_H-M   'P 1'
#
loop_
_entity.id
_entity.type
_entity.pdbx_description
1 polymer ?
#
loop_
_entity_poly.entity_id
_entity_poly.type
_entity_poly.pdbx_seq_one_letter_code
_entity_poly.pdbx_strand_id
1 'polypeptide(L)'
;MLKLGSVLDGKYKIISVIGQGGMSTVYLARHQRLNKEWAVKEISREYCENYEMISRQLVLEADILKKLNHPGLPKIIDIIEKKDVIWMVMEFIEGKTLKEVLKERGRIQETEVLSWGKQLCEVLSYLHSRTPPIIYRDLKPDNIILKKTGRLVLIDFGTAREYCYEKNSTDTTYLGTRGYAAPEQYGGMGQTDERTDIYCLGVTLYSMLTGYSPEKPPYKIYHQQYWGENISCEIKEVILKCMQLEPDMRYQNCKELSYAFSQVDYKKHTSLKTE
;
A
#
# COMPACT_ATOMS: atom_id res chain seq x y z
N MET A 1 -10.79 14.90 -18.49
CA MET A 1 -10.34 15.43 -17.18
C MET A 1 -11.32 16.45 -16.64
N LEU A 2 -11.62 16.37 -15.35
CA LEU A 2 -12.46 17.35 -14.64
C LEU A 2 -11.74 18.72 -14.59
N LYS A 3 -12.48 19.79 -14.88
CA LYS A 3 -11.95 21.16 -14.76
C LYS A 3 -12.00 21.63 -13.30
N LEU A 4 -10.98 22.35 -12.84
CA LEU A 4 -10.99 22.96 -11.50
C LEU A 4 -12.20 23.91 -11.38
N GLY A 5 -12.85 23.89 -10.24
CA GLY A 5 -14.08 24.62 -9.98
C GLY A 5 -15.36 24.00 -10.54
N SER A 6 -15.29 22.99 -11.43
CA SER A 6 -16.48 22.27 -11.91
C SER A 6 -17.11 21.43 -10.79
N VAL A 7 -18.37 21.06 -10.98
CA VAL A 7 -19.13 20.26 -10.01
C VAL A 7 -19.47 18.91 -10.62
N LEU A 8 -18.93 17.85 -10.05
CA LEU A 8 -19.25 16.48 -10.41
C LEU A 8 -20.55 16.06 -9.73
N ASP A 9 -21.47 15.48 -10.51
CA ASP A 9 -22.79 14.97 -10.07
C ASP A 9 -23.61 15.95 -9.20
N GLY A 10 -23.47 17.26 -9.45
CA GLY A 10 -24.16 18.29 -8.66
C GLY A 10 -23.76 18.35 -7.18
N LYS A 11 -22.74 17.59 -6.74
CA LYS A 11 -22.38 17.43 -5.33
C LYS A 11 -20.94 17.81 -5.03
N TYR A 12 -19.98 17.41 -5.87
CA TYR A 12 -18.56 17.46 -5.57
C TYR A 12 -17.85 18.54 -6.39
N LYS A 13 -17.54 19.69 -5.77
CA LYS A 13 -16.78 20.78 -6.40
C LYS A 13 -15.31 20.41 -6.44
N ILE A 14 -14.71 20.37 -7.63
CA ILE A 14 -13.28 20.05 -7.81
C ILE A 14 -12.42 21.22 -7.38
N ILE A 15 -11.50 20.96 -6.45
CA ILE A 15 -10.63 21.98 -5.85
C ILE A 15 -9.24 21.96 -6.49
N SER A 16 -8.59 20.79 -6.54
CA SER A 16 -7.24 20.64 -7.09
C SER A 16 -7.00 19.21 -7.57
N VAL A 17 -5.97 19.02 -8.37
CA VAL A 17 -5.38 17.70 -8.64
C VAL A 17 -4.42 17.38 -7.50
N ILE A 18 -4.54 16.18 -6.92
CA ILE A 18 -3.69 15.70 -5.82
C ILE A 18 -2.84 14.49 -6.21
N GLY A 19 -3.14 13.87 -7.36
CA GLY A 19 -2.35 12.78 -7.92
C GLY A 19 -2.64 12.62 -9.40
N GLN A 20 -1.62 12.30 -10.18
CA GLN A 20 -1.75 12.00 -11.60
C GLN A 20 -0.82 10.86 -11.96
N GLY A 21 -1.40 9.77 -12.46
CA GLY A 21 -0.70 8.61 -12.98
C GLY A 21 -0.97 8.39 -14.48
N GLY A 22 -0.35 7.37 -15.05
CA GLY A 22 -0.54 7.05 -16.48
C GLY A 22 -1.96 6.61 -16.85
N MET A 23 -2.78 6.18 -15.87
CA MET A 23 -4.09 5.58 -16.12
C MET A 23 -5.23 6.29 -15.38
N SER A 24 -4.92 7.13 -14.38
CA SER A 24 -5.91 7.79 -13.54
C SER A 24 -5.44 9.15 -13.06
N THR A 25 -6.40 10.01 -12.76
CA THR A 25 -6.16 11.30 -12.09
C THR A 25 -6.96 11.33 -10.80
N VAL A 26 -6.34 11.78 -9.72
CA VAL A 26 -7.00 11.93 -8.42
C VAL A 26 -7.15 13.40 -8.07
N TYR A 27 -8.35 13.81 -7.76
CA TYR A 27 -8.70 15.18 -7.40
C TYR A 27 -9.06 15.29 -5.93
N LEU A 28 -8.74 16.42 -5.32
CA LEU A 28 -9.41 16.89 -4.11
C LEU A 28 -10.73 17.54 -4.53
N ALA A 29 -11.83 17.11 -3.94
CA ALA A 29 -13.14 17.68 -4.16
C ALA A 29 -13.81 18.03 -2.82
N ARG A 30 -14.68 19.06 -2.81
CA ARG A 30 -15.47 19.45 -1.64
C ARG A 30 -16.95 19.23 -1.91
N HIS A 31 -17.58 18.48 -1.03
CA HIS A 31 -19.03 18.28 -1.11
C HIS A 31 -19.76 19.57 -0.75
N GLN A 32 -20.54 20.11 -1.70
CA GLN A 32 -21.13 21.47 -1.58
C GLN A 32 -22.03 21.66 -0.38
N ARG A 33 -22.81 20.65 0.01
CA ARG A 33 -23.74 20.74 1.15
C ARG A 33 -23.07 20.38 2.49
N LEU A 34 -22.21 19.34 2.50
CA LEU A 34 -21.57 18.84 3.73
C LEU A 34 -20.31 19.64 4.10
N ASN A 35 -19.79 20.44 3.18
CA ASN A 35 -18.51 21.17 3.30
C ASN A 35 -17.35 20.27 3.74
N LYS A 36 -17.36 19.01 3.30
CA LYS A 36 -16.38 17.97 3.60
C LYS A 36 -15.54 17.65 2.36
N GLU A 37 -14.26 17.39 2.56
CA GLU A 37 -13.32 17.05 1.48
C GLU A 37 -13.30 15.55 1.21
N TRP A 38 -13.18 15.21 -0.08
CA TRP A 38 -13.15 13.86 -0.61
C TRP A 38 -12.08 13.74 -1.68
N ALA A 39 -11.53 12.55 -1.86
CA ALA A 39 -10.71 12.22 -3.02
C ALA A 39 -11.60 11.65 -4.13
N VAL A 40 -11.37 12.09 -5.36
CA VAL A 40 -12.09 11.61 -6.55
C VAL A 40 -11.08 11.04 -7.52
N LYS A 41 -11.06 9.72 -7.69
CA LYS A 41 -10.21 9.00 -8.66
C LYS A 41 -10.97 8.89 -9.99
N GLU A 42 -10.43 9.48 -11.06
CA GLU A 42 -10.99 9.48 -12.40
C GLU A 42 -10.24 8.52 -13.31
N ILE A 43 -10.98 7.71 -14.05
CA ILE A 43 -10.49 6.95 -15.20
C ILE A 43 -11.32 7.35 -16.42
N SER A 44 -10.65 7.81 -17.48
CA SER A 44 -11.29 8.30 -18.71
C SER A 44 -10.74 7.58 -19.93
N ARG A 45 -11.63 7.21 -20.86
CA ARG A 45 -11.28 6.60 -22.16
C ARG A 45 -10.35 7.47 -22.98
N GLU A 46 -10.48 8.79 -22.86
CA GLU A 46 -9.65 9.76 -23.60
C GLU A 46 -8.14 9.62 -23.29
N TYR A 47 -7.81 9.16 -22.05
CA TYR A 47 -6.43 9.10 -21.55
C TYR A 47 -5.97 7.68 -21.22
N CYS A 48 -6.79 6.67 -21.54
CA CYS A 48 -6.52 5.28 -21.15
C CYS A 48 -6.81 4.34 -22.33
N GLU A 49 -5.75 3.83 -22.97
CA GLU A 49 -5.87 2.88 -24.10
C GLU A 49 -6.64 1.60 -23.71
N ASN A 50 -6.49 1.13 -22.48
CA ASN A 50 -7.14 -0.06 -21.95
C ASN A 50 -8.32 0.27 -21.01
N TYR A 51 -9.12 1.28 -21.36
CA TYR A 51 -10.21 1.80 -20.54
C TYR A 51 -11.14 0.72 -19.98
N GLU A 52 -11.58 -0.25 -20.80
CA GLU A 52 -12.50 -1.31 -20.38
C GLU A 52 -11.91 -2.17 -19.26
N MET A 53 -10.63 -2.50 -19.37
CA MET A 53 -9.95 -3.30 -18.35
C MET A 53 -9.78 -2.51 -17.05
N ILE A 54 -9.31 -1.25 -17.17
CA ILE A 54 -8.98 -0.43 -16.00
C ILE A 54 -10.22 0.09 -15.30
N SER A 55 -11.31 0.40 -16.04
CA SER A 55 -12.59 0.77 -15.44
C SER A 55 -13.19 -0.41 -14.67
N ARG A 56 -13.15 -1.64 -15.19
CA ARG A 56 -13.54 -2.84 -14.45
C ARG A 56 -12.70 -3.03 -13.18
N GLN A 57 -11.41 -2.78 -13.27
CA GLN A 57 -10.50 -2.88 -12.12
C GLN A 57 -10.85 -1.86 -11.03
N LEU A 58 -11.25 -0.62 -11.39
CA LEU A 58 -11.74 0.38 -10.44
C LEU A 58 -13.02 -0.06 -9.74
N VAL A 59 -13.95 -0.70 -10.46
CA VAL A 59 -15.17 -1.24 -9.86
C VAL A 59 -14.84 -2.37 -8.88
N LEU A 60 -13.91 -3.27 -9.23
CA LEU A 60 -13.45 -4.32 -8.32
C LEU A 60 -12.76 -3.77 -7.08
N GLU A 61 -11.93 -2.72 -7.23
CA GLU A 61 -11.33 -1.99 -6.12
C GLU A 61 -12.41 -1.44 -5.17
N ALA A 62 -13.44 -0.82 -5.73
CA ALA A 62 -14.56 -0.31 -4.96
C ALA A 62 -15.36 -1.42 -4.28
N ASP A 63 -15.58 -2.55 -4.96
CA ASP A 63 -16.27 -3.73 -4.41
C ASP A 63 -15.53 -4.38 -3.23
N ILE A 64 -14.22 -4.34 -3.24
CA ILE A 64 -13.39 -4.74 -2.10
C ILE A 64 -13.54 -3.71 -0.97
N LEU A 65 -13.29 -2.43 -1.25
CA LEU A 65 -13.25 -1.37 -0.24
C LEU A 65 -14.59 -1.19 0.48
N LYS A 66 -15.73 -1.33 -0.21
CA LYS A 66 -17.06 -1.18 0.42
C LYS A 66 -17.35 -2.20 1.51
N LYS A 67 -16.67 -3.35 1.50
CA LYS A 67 -16.80 -4.43 2.50
C LYS A 67 -15.88 -4.19 3.71
N LEU A 68 -14.99 -3.20 3.66
CA LEU A 68 -13.95 -2.98 4.65
C LEU A 68 -14.27 -1.82 5.58
N ASN A 69 -13.98 -2.00 6.86
CA ASN A 69 -14.08 -0.95 7.87
C ASN A 69 -12.92 -1.06 8.85
N HIS A 70 -11.85 -0.32 8.58
CA HIS A 70 -10.65 -0.31 9.41
C HIS A 70 -10.03 1.10 9.40
N PRO A 71 -9.50 1.62 10.53
CA PRO A 71 -8.96 2.98 10.61
C PRO A 71 -7.70 3.21 9.75
N GLY A 72 -7.04 2.15 9.31
CA GLY A 72 -5.90 2.18 8.37
C GLY A 72 -6.32 2.02 6.90
N LEU A 73 -7.62 2.15 6.56
CA LEU A 73 -8.15 2.04 5.20
C LEU A 73 -9.09 3.21 4.88
N PRO A 74 -9.11 3.72 3.63
CA PRO A 74 -10.05 4.75 3.23
C PRO A 74 -11.46 4.16 3.08
N LYS A 75 -12.48 4.98 3.35
CA LYS A 75 -13.87 4.62 3.06
C LYS A 75 -14.25 5.04 1.66
N ILE A 76 -14.88 4.14 0.91
CA ILE A 76 -15.54 4.50 -0.34
C ILE A 76 -16.88 5.18 -0.04
N ILE A 77 -17.23 6.17 -0.86
CA ILE A 77 -18.41 7.01 -0.66
C ILE A 77 -19.39 6.87 -1.82
N ASP A 78 -18.89 6.89 -3.06
CA ASP A 78 -19.71 6.89 -4.25
C ASP A 78 -18.96 6.36 -5.47
N ILE A 79 -19.68 5.81 -6.45
CA ILE A 79 -19.19 5.53 -7.79
C ILE A 79 -20.10 6.23 -8.77
N ILE A 80 -19.52 7.02 -9.66
CA ILE A 80 -20.26 7.78 -10.67
C ILE A 80 -19.76 7.34 -12.03
N GLU A 81 -20.67 6.80 -12.85
CA GLU A 81 -20.36 6.30 -14.18
C GLU A 81 -21.04 7.18 -15.25
N LYS A 82 -20.28 7.52 -16.30
CA LYS A 82 -20.77 8.07 -17.55
C LYS A 82 -20.14 7.31 -18.70
N LYS A 83 -20.68 7.46 -19.91
CA LYS A 83 -20.33 6.66 -21.09
C LYS A 83 -18.83 6.34 -21.28
N ASP A 84 -17.95 7.32 -21.05
CA ASP A 84 -16.51 7.20 -21.32
C ASP A 84 -15.63 7.56 -20.11
N VAL A 85 -16.23 7.71 -18.93
CA VAL A 85 -15.53 8.10 -17.70
C VAL A 85 -16.18 7.49 -16.49
N ILE A 86 -15.35 6.99 -15.56
CA ILE A 86 -15.78 6.52 -14.24
C ILE A 86 -15.04 7.27 -13.15
N TRP A 87 -15.74 7.64 -12.09
CA TRP A 87 -15.17 8.27 -10.90
C TRP A 87 -15.50 7.45 -9.66
N MET A 88 -14.49 7.23 -8.84
CA MET A 88 -14.64 6.69 -7.50
C MET A 88 -14.41 7.80 -6.48
N VAL A 89 -15.42 8.09 -5.66
CA VAL A 89 -15.34 9.06 -4.57
C VAL A 89 -15.04 8.34 -3.27
N MET A 90 -13.98 8.74 -2.58
CA MET A 90 -13.51 8.11 -1.36
C MET A 90 -13.07 9.14 -0.32
N GLU A 91 -12.83 8.69 0.90
CA GLU A 91 -12.30 9.50 1.99
C GLU A 91 -10.99 10.15 1.57
N PHE A 92 -10.92 11.48 1.71
CA PHE A 92 -9.65 12.20 1.57
C PHE A 92 -8.81 12.01 2.83
N ILE A 93 -7.64 11.43 2.66
CA ILE A 93 -6.70 11.18 3.77
C ILE A 93 -5.67 12.32 3.80
N GLU A 94 -5.83 13.22 4.77
CA GLU A 94 -4.86 14.31 4.99
C GLU A 94 -3.55 13.76 5.55
N GLY A 95 -2.44 13.92 4.82
CA GLY A 95 -1.12 13.45 5.23
C GLY A 95 -0.12 13.52 4.09
N LYS A 96 1.04 12.88 4.29
CA LYS A 96 2.08 12.69 3.28
C LYS A 96 2.23 11.20 2.99
N THR A 97 2.49 10.84 1.74
CA THR A 97 2.91 9.49 1.41
C THR A 97 4.25 9.19 2.09
N LEU A 98 4.50 7.92 2.43
CA LEU A 98 5.81 7.54 2.96
C LEU A 98 6.95 7.81 1.96
N LYS A 99 6.65 7.85 0.65
CA LYS A 99 7.60 8.27 -0.39
C LYS A 99 7.99 9.74 -0.23
N GLU A 100 7.02 10.62 0.02
CA GLU A 100 7.29 12.05 0.30
C GLU A 100 8.08 12.21 1.58
N VAL A 101 7.71 11.48 2.64
CA VAL A 101 8.44 11.48 3.91
C VAL A 101 9.89 11.02 3.71
N LEU A 102 10.09 9.93 2.94
CA LEU A 102 11.44 9.42 2.63
C LEU A 102 12.24 10.43 1.81
N LYS A 103 11.62 11.08 0.82
CA LYS A 103 12.26 12.12 0.01
C LYS A 103 12.72 13.31 0.86
N GLU A 104 11.96 13.69 1.88
CA GLU A 104 12.28 14.81 2.77
C GLU A 104 13.36 14.47 3.81
N ARG A 105 13.31 13.25 4.38
CA ARG A 105 14.16 12.86 5.51
C ARG A 105 15.37 12.00 5.10
N GLY A 106 15.36 11.41 3.92
CA GLY A 106 16.36 10.49 3.41
C GLY A 106 16.28 9.10 4.01
N ARG A 107 16.35 8.98 5.32
CA ARG A 107 16.21 7.71 6.08
C ARG A 107 15.29 7.92 7.27
N ILE A 108 14.59 6.87 7.65
CA ILE A 108 13.66 6.91 8.77
C ILE A 108 14.29 6.18 9.96
N GLN A 109 14.06 6.72 11.16
CA GLN A 109 14.55 6.15 12.41
C GLN A 109 13.96 4.76 12.65
N GLU A 110 14.77 3.84 13.17
CA GLU A 110 14.36 2.46 13.43
C GLU A 110 13.11 2.35 14.31
N THR A 111 12.99 3.18 15.34
CA THR A 111 11.83 3.21 16.24
C THR A 111 10.54 3.58 15.52
N GLU A 112 10.59 4.54 14.57
CA GLU A 112 9.44 4.88 13.73
C GLU A 112 9.10 3.73 12.77
N VAL A 113 10.11 3.14 12.14
CA VAL A 113 9.92 2.01 11.21
C VAL A 113 9.31 0.80 11.92
N LEU A 114 9.74 0.48 13.14
CA LEU A 114 9.13 -0.56 13.97
C LEU A 114 7.66 -0.26 14.29
N SER A 115 7.36 0.99 14.67
CA SER A 115 5.98 1.41 14.94
C SER A 115 5.11 1.31 13.67
N TRP A 116 5.64 1.72 12.52
CA TRP A 116 4.95 1.62 11.24
C TRP A 116 4.76 0.18 10.78
N GLY A 117 5.78 -0.68 10.97
CA GLY A 117 5.69 -2.10 10.68
C GLY A 117 4.56 -2.79 11.44
N LYS A 118 4.40 -2.47 12.74
CA LYS A 118 3.30 -2.98 13.57
C LYS A 118 1.93 -2.51 13.08
N GLN A 119 1.79 -1.21 12.74
CA GLN A 119 0.54 -0.68 12.20
C GLN A 119 0.17 -1.32 10.85
N LEU A 120 1.16 -1.53 9.97
CA LEU A 120 0.93 -2.19 8.68
C LEU A 120 0.57 -3.67 8.86
N CYS A 121 1.19 -4.39 9.80
CA CYS A 121 0.78 -5.74 10.17
C CYS A 121 -0.67 -5.79 10.68
N GLU A 122 -1.13 -4.79 11.44
CA GLU A 122 -2.53 -4.70 11.92
C GLU A 122 -3.50 -4.60 10.73
N VAL A 123 -3.22 -3.70 9.78
CA VAL A 123 -4.06 -3.51 8.58
C VAL A 123 -4.05 -4.76 7.70
N LEU A 124 -2.87 -5.34 7.43
CA LEU A 124 -2.76 -6.56 6.61
C LEU A 124 -3.43 -7.75 7.29
N SER A 125 -3.24 -7.95 8.60
CA SER A 125 -3.97 -8.99 9.35
C SER A 125 -5.48 -8.84 9.23
N TYR A 126 -5.99 -7.61 9.23
CA TYR A 126 -7.41 -7.36 9.02
C TYR A 126 -7.85 -7.78 7.61
N LEU A 127 -7.08 -7.46 6.55
CA LEU A 127 -7.39 -7.86 5.17
C LEU A 127 -7.35 -9.39 5.02
N HIS A 128 -6.29 -10.03 5.52
CA HIS A 128 -6.10 -11.48 5.44
C HIS A 128 -7.15 -12.27 6.25
N SER A 129 -7.75 -11.66 7.28
CA SER A 129 -8.82 -12.28 8.09
C SER A 129 -10.21 -12.22 7.43
N ARG A 130 -10.34 -11.61 6.27
CA ARG A 130 -11.63 -11.59 5.54
C ARG A 130 -11.95 -12.97 4.97
N THR A 131 -13.18 -13.19 4.59
CA THR A 131 -13.64 -14.43 3.95
C THR A 131 -14.33 -14.09 2.64
N PRO A 132 -13.68 -14.34 1.50
CA PRO A 132 -12.30 -14.85 1.35
C PRO A 132 -11.23 -13.82 1.79
N PRO A 133 -9.99 -14.26 2.11
CA PRO A 133 -8.88 -13.36 2.41
C PRO A 133 -8.60 -12.38 1.28
N ILE A 134 -8.24 -11.15 1.62
CA ILE A 134 -7.89 -10.10 0.66
C ILE A 134 -6.38 -9.92 0.70
N ILE A 135 -5.72 -10.12 -0.43
CA ILE A 135 -4.28 -9.92 -0.62
C ILE A 135 -4.09 -8.56 -1.29
N TYR A 136 -3.28 -7.69 -0.69
CA TYR A 136 -3.11 -6.29 -1.12
C TYR A 136 -2.19 -6.14 -2.34
N ARG A 137 -1.04 -6.83 -2.37
CA ARG A 137 -0.11 -7.03 -3.49
C ARG A 137 0.69 -5.82 -4.01
N ASP A 138 0.45 -4.61 -3.54
CA ASP A 138 1.22 -3.41 -3.96
C ASP A 138 1.60 -2.52 -2.78
N LEU A 139 2.11 -3.15 -1.71
CA LEU A 139 2.59 -2.42 -0.55
C LEU A 139 3.93 -1.74 -0.88
N LYS A 140 3.89 -0.42 -0.92
CA LYS A 140 5.04 0.45 -1.21
C LYS A 140 4.85 1.83 -0.59
N PRO A 141 5.90 2.66 -0.46
CA PRO A 141 5.82 3.98 0.16
C PRO A 141 4.83 4.94 -0.51
N ASP A 142 4.57 4.79 -1.82
CA ASP A 142 3.61 5.61 -2.56
C ASP A 142 2.17 5.37 -2.11
N ASN A 143 1.87 4.12 -1.69
CA ASN A 143 0.52 3.66 -1.36
C ASN A 143 0.21 3.72 0.14
N ILE A 144 1.05 4.38 0.93
CA ILE A 144 0.89 4.51 2.39
C ILE A 144 0.93 5.99 2.75
N ILE A 145 -0.14 6.52 3.35
CA ILE A 145 -0.18 7.89 3.86
C ILE A 145 0.08 7.91 5.36
N LEU A 146 1.03 8.72 5.78
CA LEU A 146 1.27 9.08 7.18
C LEU A 146 0.44 10.32 7.53
N LYS A 147 -0.56 10.14 8.38
CA LYS A 147 -1.37 11.24 8.94
C LYS A 147 -0.57 12.03 9.99
N LYS A 148 -0.95 13.28 10.23
CA LYS A 148 -0.38 14.11 11.32
C LYS A 148 -0.47 13.46 12.70
N THR A 149 -1.42 12.55 12.90
CA THR A 149 -1.59 11.78 14.15
C THR A 149 -0.58 10.64 14.32
N GLY A 150 0.31 10.40 13.33
CA GLY A 150 1.22 9.25 13.31
C GLY A 150 0.58 7.95 12.81
N ARG A 151 -0.71 7.95 12.44
CA ARG A 151 -1.39 6.77 11.90
C ARG A 151 -1.11 6.63 10.41
N LEU A 152 -0.86 5.37 10.01
CA LEU A 152 -0.72 4.99 8.61
C LEU A 152 -2.07 4.57 8.01
N VAL A 153 -2.28 4.91 6.74
CA VAL A 153 -3.45 4.51 5.94
C VAL A 153 -2.96 3.96 4.62
N LEU A 154 -3.36 2.72 4.28
CA LEU A 154 -3.14 2.14 2.96
C LEU A 154 -4.14 2.74 1.99
N ILE A 155 -3.65 3.15 0.81
CA ILE A 155 -4.45 3.66 -0.28
C ILE A 155 -4.16 2.84 -1.56
N ASP A 156 -5.02 2.95 -2.56
CA ASP A 156 -4.89 2.27 -3.87
C ASP A 156 -4.99 0.73 -3.80
N PHE A 157 -6.22 0.24 -3.93
CA PHE A 157 -6.56 -1.18 -3.94
C PHE A 157 -6.65 -1.77 -5.36
N GLY A 158 -6.13 -1.06 -6.37
CA GLY A 158 -6.24 -1.47 -7.78
C GLY A 158 -5.55 -2.80 -8.10
N THR A 159 -4.65 -3.28 -7.26
CA THR A 159 -4.01 -4.60 -7.38
C THR A 159 -4.53 -5.62 -6.38
N ALA A 160 -5.33 -5.20 -5.39
CA ALA A 160 -5.86 -6.08 -4.37
C ALA A 160 -6.83 -7.12 -4.96
N ARG A 161 -6.84 -8.32 -4.39
CA ARG A 161 -7.80 -9.35 -4.79
C ARG A 161 -8.24 -10.23 -3.61
N GLU A 162 -9.41 -10.84 -3.75
CA GLU A 162 -9.84 -11.95 -2.91
C GLU A 162 -9.06 -13.22 -3.27
N TYR A 163 -8.59 -13.94 -2.25
CA TYR A 163 -7.85 -15.20 -2.43
C TYR A 163 -8.77 -16.28 -2.99
N CYS A 164 -8.29 -17.00 -4.00
CA CYS A 164 -9.02 -18.13 -4.60
C CYS A 164 -8.50 -19.44 -4.05
N TYR A 165 -9.39 -20.25 -3.46
CA TYR A 165 -9.03 -21.56 -2.88
C TYR A 165 -8.87 -22.68 -3.91
N GLU A 166 -9.13 -22.43 -5.21
CA GLU A 166 -8.96 -23.45 -6.27
C GLU A 166 -7.47 -23.75 -6.49
N LYS A 167 -7.09 -25.02 -6.37
CA LYS A 167 -5.70 -25.50 -6.37
C LYS A 167 -4.87 -25.17 -7.63
N ASN A 168 -5.48 -24.75 -8.72
CA ASN A 168 -4.83 -24.46 -10.01
C ASN A 168 -4.90 -22.98 -10.42
N SER A 169 -5.29 -22.08 -9.54
CA SER A 169 -5.28 -20.65 -9.85
C SER A 169 -3.86 -20.09 -9.73
N THR A 170 -3.19 -19.94 -10.86
CA THR A 170 -1.93 -19.20 -10.94
C THR A 170 -2.21 -17.76 -11.35
N ASP A 171 -1.47 -16.82 -10.78
CA ASP A 171 -1.47 -15.44 -11.26
C ASP A 171 -0.75 -15.38 -12.60
N THR A 172 -1.52 -15.24 -13.69
CA THR A 172 -0.99 -15.30 -15.07
C THR A 172 -0.37 -13.98 -15.53
N THR A 173 -0.61 -12.89 -14.82
CA THR A 173 -0.18 -11.55 -15.20
C THR A 173 0.73 -10.96 -14.13
N TYR A 174 1.82 -10.30 -14.55
CA TYR A 174 2.64 -9.51 -13.65
C TYR A 174 1.79 -8.40 -13.02
N LEU A 175 1.73 -8.39 -11.70
CA LEU A 175 1.01 -7.40 -10.91
C LEU A 175 1.90 -6.88 -9.79
N GLY A 176 1.94 -5.58 -9.61
CA GLY A 176 2.72 -4.93 -8.57
C GLY A 176 3.79 -3.99 -9.12
N THR A 177 4.49 -3.33 -8.23
CA THR A 177 5.52 -2.35 -8.56
C THR A 177 6.89 -3.01 -8.61
N ARG A 178 7.58 -2.87 -9.75
CA ARG A 178 8.92 -3.42 -9.93
C ARG A 178 9.86 -3.00 -8.79
N GLY A 179 10.56 -3.97 -8.22
CA GLY A 179 11.44 -3.79 -7.08
C GLY A 179 10.77 -4.01 -5.73
N TYR A 180 9.47 -3.76 -5.58
CA TYR A 180 8.69 -4.06 -4.36
C TYR A 180 7.94 -5.40 -4.45
N ALA A 181 7.56 -5.80 -5.66
CA ALA A 181 6.77 -7.00 -5.91
C ALA A 181 7.54 -8.27 -5.50
N ALA A 182 6.83 -9.20 -4.86
CA ALA A 182 7.36 -10.50 -4.48
C ALA A 182 7.61 -11.39 -5.72
N PRO A 183 8.55 -12.36 -5.65
CA PRO A 183 8.86 -13.24 -6.77
C PRO A 183 7.64 -13.91 -7.41
N GLU A 184 6.70 -14.39 -6.60
CA GLU A 184 5.48 -15.06 -7.06
C GLU A 184 4.50 -14.12 -7.79
N GLN A 185 4.67 -12.78 -7.72
CA GLN A 185 3.88 -11.81 -8.49
C GLN A 185 4.33 -11.69 -9.95
N TYR A 186 5.48 -12.25 -10.29
CA TYR A 186 5.95 -12.33 -11.68
C TYR A 186 5.29 -13.54 -12.35
N GLY A 187 4.27 -13.30 -13.16
CA GLY A 187 3.32 -14.24 -13.73
C GLY A 187 3.81 -15.66 -14.01
N GLY A 188 3.00 -16.65 -13.67
CA GLY A 188 3.30 -18.07 -13.84
C GLY A 188 4.13 -18.73 -12.73
N MET A 189 4.57 -17.98 -11.71
CA MET A 189 5.39 -18.50 -10.60
C MET A 189 4.58 -18.93 -9.37
N GLY A 190 3.26 -18.97 -9.45
CA GLY A 190 2.39 -19.41 -8.36
C GLY A 190 1.20 -18.48 -8.11
N GLN A 191 0.52 -18.71 -7.01
CA GLN A 191 -0.57 -17.88 -6.53
C GLN A 191 -0.08 -16.97 -5.41
N THR A 192 -0.45 -15.70 -5.46
CA THR A 192 -0.18 -14.76 -4.37
C THR A 192 -1.07 -15.05 -3.16
N ASP A 193 -0.49 -15.00 -1.97
CA ASP A 193 -1.17 -15.18 -0.68
C ASP A 193 -0.70 -14.13 0.34
N GLU A 194 -1.07 -14.29 1.62
CA GLU A 194 -0.70 -13.35 2.70
C GLU A 194 0.83 -13.14 2.84
N ARG A 195 1.65 -14.12 2.44
CA ARG A 195 3.12 -14.05 2.49
C ARG A 195 3.71 -13.16 1.39
N THR A 196 2.93 -12.90 0.33
CA THR A 196 3.23 -11.90 -0.70
C THR A 196 3.25 -10.50 -0.08
N ASP A 197 2.23 -10.15 0.72
CA ASP A 197 2.17 -8.85 1.39
C ASP A 197 3.28 -8.70 2.45
N ILE A 198 3.68 -9.79 3.10
CA ILE A 198 4.81 -9.80 4.04
C ILE A 198 6.13 -9.47 3.33
N TYR A 199 6.35 -10.01 2.11
CA TYR A 199 7.53 -9.66 1.31
C TYR A 199 7.52 -8.17 0.95
N CYS A 200 6.41 -7.67 0.39
CA CYS A 200 6.26 -6.26 0.02
C CYS A 200 6.45 -5.32 1.23
N LEU A 201 5.94 -5.73 2.41
CA LEU A 201 6.18 -5.01 3.67
C LEU A 201 7.66 -4.98 4.03
N GLY A 202 8.35 -6.11 3.96
CA GLY A 202 9.79 -6.20 4.20
C GLY A 202 10.59 -5.23 3.32
N VAL A 203 10.31 -5.23 2.01
CA VAL A 203 10.95 -4.30 1.05
C VAL A 203 10.63 -2.84 1.36
N THR A 204 9.39 -2.55 1.74
CA THR A 204 8.96 -1.20 2.11
C THR A 204 9.72 -0.70 3.33
N LEU A 205 9.80 -1.49 4.40
CA LEU A 205 10.52 -1.13 5.63
C LEU A 205 12.03 -1.04 5.38
N TYR A 206 12.60 -1.94 4.55
CA TYR A 206 13.98 -1.85 4.10
C TYR A 206 14.26 -0.50 3.42
N SER A 207 13.42 -0.10 2.48
CA SER A 207 13.59 1.19 1.79
C SER A 207 13.49 2.39 2.74
N MET A 208 12.64 2.32 3.77
CA MET A 208 12.53 3.36 4.80
C MET A 208 13.79 3.49 5.64
N LEU A 209 14.35 2.37 6.10
CA LEU A 209 15.56 2.35 6.94
C LEU A 209 16.80 2.77 6.18
N THR A 210 16.94 2.32 4.93
CA THR A 210 18.16 2.50 4.16
C THR A 210 18.18 3.75 3.29
N GLY A 211 16.99 4.31 2.99
CA GLY A 211 16.83 5.36 1.98
C GLY A 211 17.01 4.85 0.53
N TYR A 212 17.24 3.54 0.35
CA TYR A 212 17.39 2.93 -0.97
C TYR A 212 16.04 2.70 -1.64
N SER A 213 15.92 3.13 -2.90
CA SER A 213 14.73 2.87 -3.71
C SER A 213 14.93 1.66 -4.62
N PRO A 214 14.21 0.55 -4.40
CA PRO A 214 14.31 -0.64 -5.23
C PRO A 214 13.71 -0.45 -6.64
N GLU A 215 12.99 0.64 -6.90
CA GLU A 215 12.49 1.01 -8.22
C GLU A 215 13.58 1.45 -9.20
N LYS A 216 14.78 1.78 -8.68
CA LYS A 216 15.92 2.17 -9.51
C LYS A 216 16.66 0.95 -10.06
N PRO A 217 17.17 1.00 -11.30
CA PRO A 217 18.06 -0.05 -11.80
C PRO A 217 19.22 -0.27 -10.84
N PRO A 218 19.66 -1.50 -10.65
CA PRO A 218 19.28 -2.73 -11.33
C PRO A 218 18.04 -3.44 -10.77
N TYR A 219 17.16 -2.78 -10.03
CA TYR A 219 15.92 -3.31 -9.42
C TYR A 219 16.16 -4.49 -8.46
N LYS A 220 17.33 -4.52 -7.84
CA LYS A 220 17.75 -5.57 -6.90
C LYS A 220 17.89 -4.99 -5.50
N ILE A 221 17.53 -5.78 -4.52
CA ILE A 221 17.78 -5.47 -3.12
C ILE A 221 19.12 -6.09 -2.75
N TYR A 222 20.12 -5.24 -2.49
CA TYR A 222 21.43 -5.69 -2.05
C TYR A 222 21.43 -5.78 -0.53
N HIS A 223 21.32 -6.99 0.00
CA HIS A 223 21.09 -7.27 1.42
C HIS A 223 22.19 -6.75 2.37
N GLN A 224 23.37 -6.39 1.90
CA GLN A 224 24.49 -6.03 2.78
C GLN A 224 25.03 -4.61 2.62
N GLN A 225 24.80 -3.92 1.52
CA GLN A 225 25.52 -2.67 1.21
C GLN A 225 24.87 -1.38 1.74
N TYR A 226 23.57 -1.39 2.05
CA TYR A 226 22.81 -0.17 2.33
C TYR A 226 22.37 0.01 3.78
N TRP A 227 22.55 -1.02 4.62
CA TRP A 227 22.28 -0.90 6.04
C TRP A 227 23.19 0.16 6.67
N GLY A 228 22.65 1.18 7.32
CA GLY A 228 23.42 2.15 8.08
C GLY A 228 23.98 1.53 9.36
N GLU A 229 25.01 2.18 9.93
CA GLU A 229 25.67 1.72 11.17
C GLU A 229 24.73 1.68 12.38
N ASN A 230 23.71 2.53 12.39
CA ASN A 230 22.76 2.70 13.52
C ASN A 230 21.53 1.80 13.44
N ILE A 231 21.51 0.77 12.60
CA ILE A 231 20.37 -0.16 12.48
C ILE A 231 20.73 -1.45 13.21
N SER A 232 19.90 -1.84 14.18
CA SER A 232 20.13 -3.03 15.01
C SER A 232 20.14 -4.32 14.17
N CYS A 233 20.87 -5.33 14.64
CA CYS A 233 20.92 -6.63 13.98
C CYS A 233 19.55 -7.30 14.00
N GLU A 234 18.80 -7.10 15.08
CA GLU A 234 17.48 -7.69 15.29
C GLU A 234 16.47 -7.26 14.23
N ILE A 235 16.37 -5.95 13.92
CA ILE A 235 15.45 -5.49 12.88
C ILE A 235 15.92 -5.92 11.48
N LYS A 236 17.24 -5.96 11.23
CA LYS A 236 17.79 -6.49 9.98
C LYS A 236 17.35 -7.93 9.75
N GLU A 237 17.47 -8.79 10.76
CA GLU A 237 17.06 -10.20 10.69
C GLU A 237 15.58 -10.34 10.39
N VAL A 238 14.72 -9.57 11.08
CA VAL A 238 13.27 -9.58 10.84
C VAL A 238 12.94 -9.19 9.41
N ILE A 239 13.52 -8.09 8.92
CA ILE A 239 13.24 -7.61 7.55
C ILE A 239 13.80 -8.58 6.50
N LEU A 240 15.02 -9.10 6.68
CA LEU A 240 15.60 -10.08 5.76
C LEU A 240 14.79 -11.37 5.68
N LYS A 241 14.20 -11.80 6.81
CA LYS A 241 13.28 -12.94 6.80
C LYS A 241 11.99 -12.64 6.02
N CYS A 242 11.43 -11.44 6.12
CA CYS A 242 10.28 -11.06 5.28
C CYS A 242 10.61 -11.16 3.78
N MET A 243 11.84 -10.82 3.40
CA MET A 243 12.27 -10.69 2.02
C MET A 243 12.88 -11.99 1.43
N GLN A 244 12.71 -13.15 2.07
CA GLN A 244 13.10 -14.43 1.51
C GLN A 244 12.39 -14.69 0.18
N LEU A 245 13.11 -15.29 -0.78
CA LEU A 245 12.54 -15.54 -2.11
C LEU A 245 11.41 -16.57 -2.03
N GLU A 246 11.64 -17.65 -1.27
CA GLU A 246 10.65 -18.70 -1.05
C GLU A 246 9.63 -18.28 0.01
N PRO A 247 8.32 -18.27 -0.28
CA PRO A 247 7.28 -17.88 0.68
C PRO A 247 7.31 -18.68 1.98
N ASP A 248 7.64 -19.96 1.94
CA ASP A 248 7.72 -20.84 3.12
C ASP A 248 8.84 -20.45 4.08
N MET A 249 9.85 -19.70 3.63
CA MET A 249 10.95 -19.22 4.44
C MET A 249 10.66 -17.87 5.11
N ARG A 250 9.54 -17.23 4.76
CA ARG A 250 9.09 -15.96 5.36
C ARG A 250 8.33 -16.20 6.67
N TYR A 251 7.88 -15.13 7.32
CA TYR A 251 6.80 -15.24 8.30
C TYR A 251 5.54 -15.72 7.61
N GLN A 252 4.77 -16.61 8.26
CA GLN A 252 3.62 -17.23 7.60
C GLN A 252 2.35 -16.38 7.69
N ASN A 253 2.32 -15.42 8.60
CA ASN A 253 1.22 -14.46 8.73
C ASN A 253 1.69 -13.17 9.43
N CYS A 254 0.89 -12.12 9.31
CA CYS A 254 1.21 -10.83 9.91
C CYS A 254 1.20 -10.81 11.45
N LYS A 255 0.58 -11.81 12.12
CA LYS A 255 0.62 -11.93 13.58
C LYS A 255 2.01 -12.37 14.05
N GLU A 256 2.61 -13.37 13.38
CA GLU A 256 4.00 -13.78 13.63
C GLU A 256 4.98 -12.63 13.43
N LEU A 257 4.83 -11.88 12.33
CA LEU A 257 5.68 -10.73 12.04
C LEU A 257 5.51 -9.62 13.09
N SER A 258 4.29 -9.30 13.48
CA SER A 258 4.00 -8.31 14.52
C SER A 258 4.61 -8.71 15.87
N TYR A 259 4.58 -9.99 16.20
CA TYR A 259 5.25 -10.52 17.40
C TYR A 259 6.77 -10.32 17.30
N ALA A 260 7.38 -10.64 16.16
CA ALA A 260 8.82 -10.44 15.94
C ALA A 260 9.23 -8.96 16.12
N PHE A 261 8.47 -7.99 15.57
CA PHE A 261 8.69 -6.57 15.82
C PHE A 261 8.58 -6.19 17.31
N SER A 262 7.71 -6.84 18.06
CA SER A 262 7.56 -6.59 19.48
C SER A 262 8.77 -7.07 20.30
N GLN A 263 9.43 -8.14 19.86
CA GLN A 263 10.66 -8.65 20.49
C GLN A 263 11.86 -7.72 20.28
N VAL A 264 11.95 -7.06 19.12
CA VAL A 264 12.99 -6.03 18.82
C VAL A 264 12.85 -4.86 19.81
N ASP A 265 11.65 -4.32 20.01
CA ASP A 265 11.39 -3.25 20.97
C ASP A 265 11.74 -3.64 22.41
N TYR A 266 11.37 -4.85 22.82
CA TYR A 266 11.62 -5.34 24.19
C TYR A 266 13.12 -5.39 24.50
N LYS A 267 13.93 -5.91 23.59
CA LYS A 267 15.39 -5.99 23.76
C LYS A 267 16.03 -4.61 23.90
N LYS A 268 15.61 -3.61 23.13
CA LYS A 268 16.09 -2.23 23.25
C LYS A 268 15.80 -1.61 24.61
N HIS A 269 14.59 -1.79 25.13
CA HIS A 269 14.22 -1.27 26.46
C HIS A 269 14.94 -1.98 27.60
N THR A 270 15.39 -3.21 27.41
CA THR A 270 16.11 -3.98 28.44
C THR A 270 17.59 -3.60 28.45
N SER A 271 18.22 -3.39 27.30
CA SER A 271 19.63 -2.95 27.21
C SER A 271 19.87 -1.53 27.76
N LEU A 272 18.90 -0.62 27.61
CA LEU A 272 18.97 0.73 28.19
C LEU A 272 18.78 0.78 29.72
N LYS A 273 18.32 -0.29 30.37
CA LYS A 273 18.17 -0.39 31.83
C LYS A 273 19.37 -1.05 32.52
N THR A 274 20.30 -1.58 31.76
CA THR A 274 21.51 -2.29 32.27
C THR A 274 22.79 -1.47 32.12
N GLU A 275 22.73 -0.25 31.56
CA GLU A 275 23.77 0.79 31.59
C GLU A 275 23.42 1.86 32.66
#